data_fffacc2ca22afc86fa1cc699d5a6e530
#
_entry.id   fffacc2ca22afc86fa1cc699d5a6e530
#
_cell.length_a   1.000
_cell.length_b   1.000
_cell.length_c   1.000
_cell.angle_alpha   90.00
_cell.angle_beta   90.00
_cell.angle_gamma   90.00
#
_symmetry.space_group_name_H-M   'P 1'
#
loop_
_entity.id
_entity.type
_entity.pdbx_description
1 polymer ?
#
loop_
_entity_poly.entity_id
_entity_poly.type
_entity_poly.pdbx_seq_one_letter_code
_entity_poly.pdbx_strand_id
1 'polypeptide(L)'
;MDNVGSVLIIIGVVFLLMYFFALIFLNSKIKDKDESNSFLNSFPYQFYLSNSIQMRMFIYGLLIVSTLFISIGEALYFSSLRSAHFITLAIIFPLSLILIVTANLIPLGNYKPHILFAFLGFATFMFACFFYAFSNVIEGAVLFQNSISLFSTIVLGIFGGISFISFFNKKLLDWPKMDKTEVDGKTIYIKPKVNFLALYEWSFLILEGMTAIVLFINSMI
;
A
#
# COMPACT_ATOMS: atom_id res chain seq x y z
N MET A 1 -19.72 -8.51 18.84
CA MET A 1 -19.08 -8.22 17.54
C MET A 1 -18.04 -9.29 17.29
N ASP A 2 -18.02 -9.85 16.09
CA ASP A 2 -17.09 -10.94 15.80
C ASP A 2 -15.66 -10.40 15.75
N ASN A 3 -14.88 -10.73 16.78
CA ASN A 3 -13.47 -10.33 16.91
C ASN A 3 -12.57 -10.94 15.81
N VAL A 4 -13.13 -11.78 14.94
CA VAL A 4 -12.36 -12.49 13.91
C VAL A 4 -11.75 -11.53 12.91
N GLY A 5 -12.51 -10.56 12.41
CA GLY A 5 -12.01 -9.56 11.46
C GLY A 5 -10.83 -8.78 12.04
N SER A 6 -10.94 -8.31 13.27
CA SER A 6 -9.89 -7.57 13.98
C SER A 6 -8.62 -8.40 14.18
N VAL A 7 -8.78 -9.67 14.57
CA VAL A 7 -7.65 -10.59 14.75
C VAL A 7 -6.93 -10.83 13.42
N LEU A 8 -7.66 -10.99 12.32
CA LEU A 8 -7.05 -11.16 11.01
C LEU A 8 -6.31 -9.89 10.56
N ILE A 9 -6.87 -8.71 10.77
CA ILE A 9 -6.20 -7.44 10.47
C ILE A 9 -4.84 -7.35 11.19
N ILE A 10 -4.81 -7.58 12.50
CA ILE A 10 -3.55 -7.46 13.26
C ILE A 10 -2.52 -8.51 12.85
N ILE A 11 -2.94 -9.74 12.57
CA ILE A 11 -2.05 -10.79 12.04
C ILE A 11 -1.46 -10.31 10.71
N GLY A 12 -2.28 -9.80 9.80
CA GLY A 12 -1.83 -9.27 8.51
C GLY A 12 -0.84 -8.11 8.66
N VAL A 13 -1.09 -7.18 9.59
CA VAL A 13 -0.18 -6.07 9.90
C VAL A 13 1.18 -6.60 10.41
N VAL A 14 1.19 -7.63 11.25
CA VAL A 14 2.44 -8.25 11.71
C VAL A 14 3.24 -8.81 10.52
N PHE A 15 2.59 -9.52 9.59
CA PHE A 15 3.26 -10.00 8.37
C PHE A 15 3.76 -8.85 7.48
N LEU A 16 3.03 -7.75 7.39
CA LEU A 16 3.46 -6.56 6.65
C LEU A 16 4.71 -5.93 7.28
N LEU A 17 4.76 -5.83 8.61
CA LEU A 17 5.95 -5.36 9.32
C LEU A 17 7.14 -6.32 9.10
N MET A 18 6.93 -7.62 9.13
CA MET A 18 7.97 -8.61 8.81
C MET A 18 8.49 -8.43 7.39
N TYR A 19 7.62 -8.15 6.42
CA TYR A 19 7.99 -7.82 5.05
C TYR A 19 8.90 -6.59 4.99
N PHE A 20 8.53 -5.47 5.63
CA PHE A 20 9.36 -4.26 5.66
C PHE A 20 10.73 -4.52 6.35
N PHE A 21 10.76 -5.22 7.46
CA PHE A 21 12.01 -5.59 8.13
C PHE A 21 12.91 -6.46 7.25
N ALA A 22 12.33 -7.44 6.55
CA ALA A 22 13.08 -8.28 5.62
C ALA A 22 13.71 -7.46 4.50
N LEU A 23 12.99 -6.49 3.93
CA LEU A 23 13.53 -5.60 2.88
C LEU A 23 14.66 -4.72 3.40
N ILE A 24 14.51 -4.11 4.58
CA ILE A 24 15.55 -3.28 5.21
C ILE A 24 16.80 -4.13 5.48
N PHE A 25 16.63 -5.33 6.04
CA PHE A 25 17.72 -6.24 6.33
C PHE A 25 18.47 -6.68 5.07
N LEU A 26 17.75 -6.99 3.98
CA LEU A 26 18.39 -7.37 2.73
C LEU A 26 19.16 -6.19 2.12
N ASN A 27 18.58 -5.01 2.14
CA ASN A 27 19.25 -3.82 1.62
C ASN A 27 20.53 -3.49 2.40
N SER A 28 20.53 -3.70 3.72
CA SER A 28 21.73 -3.46 4.56
C SER A 28 22.90 -4.40 4.26
N LYS A 29 22.65 -5.55 3.62
CA LYS A 29 23.68 -6.51 3.23
C LYS A 29 24.35 -6.22 1.88
N ILE A 30 23.80 -5.30 1.11
CA ILE A 30 24.40 -4.89 -0.17
C ILE A 30 25.61 -4.04 0.14
N LYS A 31 26.81 -4.54 -0.18
CA LYS A 31 28.10 -3.92 0.15
C LYS A 31 28.43 -2.72 -0.74
N ASP A 32 27.95 -2.74 -1.98
CA ASP A 32 28.20 -1.68 -2.95
C ASP A 32 27.16 -0.57 -2.81
N LYS A 33 27.60 0.61 -2.33
CA LYS A 33 26.70 1.75 -2.13
C LYS A 33 26.10 2.28 -3.43
N ASP A 34 26.77 2.09 -4.55
CA ASP A 34 26.30 2.55 -5.87
C ASP A 34 25.17 1.65 -6.42
N GLU A 35 25.10 0.39 -5.96
CA GLU A 35 24.04 -0.56 -6.30
C GLU A 35 22.94 -0.65 -5.24
N SER A 36 23.10 0.05 -4.10
CA SER A 36 22.11 -0.02 -3.02
C SER A 36 20.76 0.54 -3.46
N ASN A 37 19.71 -0.22 -3.19
CA ASN A 37 18.36 0.27 -3.36
C ASN A 37 18.01 1.25 -2.24
N SER A 38 17.35 2.32 -2.58
CA SER A 38 16.85 3.33 -1.63
C SER A 38 15.34 3.44 -1.77
N PHE A 39 14.64 3.66 -0.67
CA PHE A 39 13.21 3.97 -0.68
C PHE A 39 12.85 5.17 -1.56
N LEU A 40 13.81 6.06 -1.82
CA LEU A 40 13.60 7.23 -2.65
C LEU A 40 13.70 6.94 -4.16
N ASN A 41 14.40 5.87 -4.56
CA ASN A 41 14.71 5.63 -5.97
C ASN A 41 14.37 4.23 -6.48
N SER A 42 13.98 3.33 -5.61
CA SER A 42 13.75 1.92 -5.95
C SER A 42 12.36 1.46 -5.53
N PHE A 43 11.71 0.71 -6.40
CA PHE A 43 10.44 0.07 -6.12
C PHE A 43 10.59 -1.06 -5.09
N PRO A 44 9.53 -1.41 -4.35
CA PRO A 44 9.61 -2.46 -3.35
C PRO A 44 10.19 -3.77 -3.88
N TYR A 45 9.79 -4.22 -5.07
CA TYR A 45 10.29 -5.47 -5.64
C TYR A 45 11.77 -5.45 -6.00
N GLN A 46 12.39 -4.27 -6.21
CA GLN A 46 13.81 -4.16 -6.56
C GLN A 46 14.74 -4.55 -5.39
N PHE A 47 14.27 -4.44 -4.16
CA PHE A 47 15.06 -4.78 -2.97
C PHE A 47 15.43 -6.26 -2.87
N TYR A 48 14.73 -7.13 -3.58
CA TYR A 48 14.96 -8.58 -3.52
C TYR A 48 15.31 -9.21 -4.87
N LEU A 49 15.37 -8.43 -5.96
CA LEU A 49 15.68 -8.98 -7.29
C LEU A 49 17.06 -9.62 -7.38
N SER A 50 18.07 -9.08 -6.68
CA SER A 50 19.43 -9.60 -6.63
C SER A 50 19.59 -10.85 -5.74
N ASN A 51 18.55 -11.23 -4.98
CA ASN A 51 18.60 -12.32 -4.04
C ASN A 51 18.27 -13.68 -4.68
N SER A 52 18.56 -14.77 -3.95
CA SER A 52 18.19 -16.12 -4.37
C SER A 52 16.68 -16.25 -4.57
N ILE A 53 16.27 -17.20 -5.41
CA ILE A 53 14.86 -17.46 -5.70
C ILE A 53 14.07 -17.79 -4.42
N GLN A 54 14.68 -18.53 -3.49
CA GLN A 54 14.07 -18.89 -2.22
C GLN A 54 13.76 -17.66 -1.36
N MET A 55 14.71 -16.71 -1.30
CA MET A 55 14.54 -15.46 -0.56
C MET A 55 13.44 -14.59 -1.21
N ARG A 56 13.41 -14.52 -2.54
CA ARG A 56 12.33 -13.80 -3.25
C ARG A 56 10.96 -14.41 -2.94
N MET A 57 10.85 -15.73 -3.02
CA MET A 57 9.58 -16.42 -2.70
C MET A 57 9.16 -16.20 -1.24
N PHE A 58 10.11 -16.17 -0.31
CA PHE A 58 9.83 -15.88 1.09
C PHE A 58 9.26 -14.46 1.26
N ILE A 59 9.88 -13.45 0.64
CA ILE A 59 9.43 -12.06 0.74
C ILE A 59 8.07 -11.86 0.05
N TYR A 60 7.87 -12.44 -1.14
CA TYR A 60 6.56 -12.44 -1.79
C TYR A 60 5.50 -13.11 -0.92
N GLY A 61 5.87 -14.22 -0.29
CA GLY A 61 5.01 -14.94 0.65
C GLY A 61 4.54 -14.04 1.80
N LEU A 62 5.46 -13.30 2.43
CA LEU A 62 5.12 -12.36 3.50
C LEU A 62 4.12 -11.30 3.03
N LEU A 63 4.35 -10.70 1.87
CA LEU A 63 3.47 -9.67 1.32
C LEU A 63 2.10 -10.23 0.95
N ILE A 64 2.04 -11.39 0.29
CA ILE A 64 0.79 -12.04 -0.10
C ILE A 64 -0.02 -12.46 1.13
N VAL A 65 0.63 -13.08 2.12
CA VAL A 65 -0.03 -13.52 3.36
C VAL A 65 -0.56 -12.32 4.12
N SER A 66 0.23 -11.25 4.26
CA SER A 66 -0.23 -9.98 4.84
C SER A 66 -1.48 -9.46 4.14
N THR A 67 -1.43 -9.36 2.80
CA THR A 67 -2.54 -8.88 1.99
C THR A 67 -3.81 -9.70 2.20
N LEU A 68 -3.70 -11.02 2.21
CA LEU A 68 -4.84 -11.92 2.43
C LEU A 68 -5.48 -11.69 3.81
N PHE A 69 -4.66 -11.66 4.87
CA PHE A 69 -5.18 -11.47 6.22
C PHE A 69 -5.80 -10.10 6.42
N ILE A 70 -5.17 -9.01 5.94
CA ILE A 70 -5.74 -7.66 6.04
C ILE A 70 -7.04 -7.59 5.24
N SER A 71 -7.03 -8.03 3.97
CA SER A 71 -8.21 -7.95 3.09
C SER A 71 -9.41 -8.73 3.60
N ILE A 72 -9.20 -9.95 4.10
CA ILE A 72 -10.29 -10.76 4.69
C ILE A 72 -10.76 -10.10 5.99
N GLY A 73 -9.83 -9.61 6.81
CA GLY A 73 -10.15 -8.93 8.06
C GLY A 73 -10.97 -7.67 7.86
N GLU A 74 -10.60 -6.82 6.90
CA GLU A 74 -11.35 -5.61 6.52
C GLU A 74 -12.74 -5.95 5.98
N ALA A 75 -12.83 -6.95 5.08
CA ALA A 75 -14.11 -7.40 4.55
C ALA A 75 -15.06 -7.87 5.66
N LEU A 76 -14.57 -8.66 6.62
CA LEU A 76 -15.36 -9.12 7.77
C LEU A 76 -15.75 -7.97 8.70
N TYR A 77 -14.79 -7.07 8.99
CA TYR A 77 -15.04 -5.90 9.84
C TYR A 77 -16.17 -5.05 9.27
N PHE A 78 -16.04 -4.61 8.02
CA PHE A 78 -17.06 -3.75 7.41
C PHE A 78 -18.40 -4.46 7.20
N SER A 79 -18.39 -5.74 6.84
CA SER A 79 -19.63 -6.53 6.70
C SER A 79 -20.37 -6.67 8.02
N SER A 80 -19.67 -6.67 9.15
CA SER A 80 -20.28 -6.77 10.48
C SER A 80 -21.11 -5.52 10.87
N LEU A 81 -20.80 -4.37 10.25
CA LEU A 81 -21.49 -3.10 10.51
C LEU A 81 -22.88 -3.01 9.84
N ARG A 82 -23.22 -3.94 8.97
CA ARG A 82 -24.56 -4.17 8.37
C ARG A 82 -25.20 -2.98 7.63
N SER A 83 -24.48 -1.89 7.40
CA SER A 83 -24.94 -0.77 6.58
C SER A 83 -24.54 -0.96 5.11
N ALA A 84 -25.35 -0.51 4.17
CA ALA A 84 -25.03 -0.58 2.75
C ALA A 84 -23.72 0.14 2.40
N HIS A 85 -23.43 1.24 3.08
CA HIS A 85 -22.18 1.99 2.89
C HIS A 85 -20.97 1.17 3.34
N PHE A 86 -21.06 0.51 4.49
CA PHE A 86 -19.97 -0.33 5.02
C PHE A 86 -19.79 -1.62 4.23
N ILE A 87 -20.86 -2.21 3.66
CA ILE A 87 -20.75 -3.33 2.72
C ILE A 87 -19.95 -2.94 1.47
N THR A 88 -20.12 -1.71 1.00
CA THR A 88 -19.31 -1.18 -0.12
C THR A 88 -17.83 -1.08 0.27
N LEU A 89 -17.53 -0.60 1.47
CA LEU A 89 -16.15 -0.53 1.99
C LEU A 89 -15.53 -1.92 2.19
N ALA A 90 -16.33 -2.93 2.55
CA ALA A 90 -15.89 -4.32 2.64
C ALA A 90 -15.34 -4.88 1.32
N ILE A 91 -15.63 -4.23 0.20
CA ILE A 91 -15.11 -4.57 -1.12
C ILE A 91 -13.97 -3.63 -1.53
N ILE A 92 -14.14 -2.33 -1.33
CA ILE A 92 -13.24 -1.32 -1.90
C ILE A 92 -11.89 -1.30 -1.19
N PHE A 93 -11.82 -1.38 0.15
CA PHE A 93 -10.54 -1.43 0.88
C PHE A 93 -9.70 -2.67 0.53
N PRO A 94 -10.24 -3.91 0.62
CA PRO A 94 -9.51 -5.08 0.16
C PRO A 94 -9.06 -4.98 -1.30
N LEU A 95 -9.90 -4.43 -2.18
CA LEU A 95 -9.55 -4.26 -3.59
C LEU A 95 -8.37 -3.31 -3.78
N SER A 96 -8.31 -2.19 -3.04
CA SER A 96 -7.20 -1.24 -3.13
C SER A 96 -5.88 -1.89 -2.76
N LEU A 97 -5.83 -2.62 -1.65
CA LEU A 97 -4.65 -3.33 -1.20
C LEU A 97 -4.20 -4.41 -2.19
N ILE A 98 -5.14 -5.22 -2.71
CA ILE A 98 -4.85 -6.25 -3.71
C ILE A 98 -4.26 -5.63 -4.98
N LEU A 99 -4.79 -4.51 -5.45
CA LEU A 99 -4.31 -3.83 -6.65
C LEU A 99 -2.89 -3.28 -6.45
N ILE A 100 -2.61 -2.62 -5.31
CA ILE A 100 -1.29 -2.08 -4.97
C ILE A 100 -0.27 -3.21 -4.85
N VAL A 101 -0.62 -4.30 -4.17
CA VAL A 101 0.27 -5.46 -4.04
C VAL A 101 0.49 -6.14 -5.39
N THR A 102 -0.54 -6.25 -6.23
CA THR A 102 -0.40 -6.77 -7.59
C THR A 102 0.57 -5.94 -8.41
N ALA A 103 0.52 -4.61 -8.32
CA ALA A 103 1.51 -3.73 -8.95
C ALA A 103 2.93 -4.09 -8.48
N ASN A 104 3.13 -4.25 -7.17
CA ASN A 104 4.42 -4.61 -6.58
C ASN A 104 4.94 -6.01 -6.96
N LEU A 105 4.07 -6.91 -7.42
CA LEU A 105 4.46 -8.22 -7.93
C LEU A 105 4.85 -8.20 -9.43
N ILE A 106 4.47 -7.15 -10.15
CA ILE A 106 4.75 -7.01 -11.59
C ILE A 106 6.05 -6.23 -11.77
N PRO A 107 7.11 -6.83 -12.35
CA PRO A 107 8.36 -6.11 -12.59
C PRO A 107 8.21 -5.05 -13.68
N LEU A 108 9.02 -3.99 -13.60
CA LEU A 108 9.02 -2.87 -14.58
C LEU A 108 9.32 -3.28 -16.04
N GLY A 109 9.83 -4.47 -16.28
CA GLY A 109 9.90 -5.02 -17.65
C GLY A 109 8.54 -5.06 -18.34
N ASN A 110 7.47 -5.20 -17.54
CA ASN A 110 6.08 -5.13 -17.95
C ASN A 110 5.42 -3.85 -17.40
N TYR A 111 5.97 -2.69 -17.74
CA TYR A 111 5.58 -1.40 -17.12
C TYR A 111 4.11 -1.03 -17.30
N LYS A 112 3.46 -1.39 -18.42
CA LYS A 112 2.05 -1.04 -18.66
C LYS A 112 1.09 -1.63 -17.61
N PRO A 113 1.07 -2.97 -17.38
CA PRO A 113 0.23 -3.53 -16.33
C PRO A 113 0.68 -3.05 -14.94
N HIS A 114 1.97 -2.89 -14.66
CA HIS A 114 2.46 -2.37 -13.39
C HIS A 114 1.86 -1.00 -13.08
N ILE A 115 1.97 -0.03 -14.01
CA ILE A 115 1.39 1.31 -13.84
C ILE A 115 -0.12 1.25 -13.71
N LEU A 116 -0.79 0.43 -14.52
CA LEU A 116 -2.25 0.30 -14.47
C LEU A 116 -2.72 -0.15 -13.08
N PHE A 117 -2.11 -1.20 -12.53
CA PHE A 117 -2.48 -1.71 -11.21
C PHE A 117 -2.13 -0.72 -10.09
N ALA A 118 -0.97 -0.05 -10.17
CA ALA A 118 -0.60 0.98 -9.22
C ALA A 118 -1.61 2.14 -9.23
N PHE A 119 -1.94 2.65 -10.43
CA PHE A 119 -2.89 3.75 -10.59
C PHE A 119 -4.29 3.38 -10.09
N LEU A 120 -4.80 2.21 -10.46
CA LEU A 120 -6.09 1.73 -9.99
C LEU A 120 -6.11 1.53 -8.47
N GLY A 121 -5.03 0.98 -7.91
CA GLY A 121 -4.88 0.82 -6.46
C GLY A 121 -4.93 2.16 -5.74
N PHE A 122 -4.17 3.15 -6.20
CA PHE A 122 -4.16 4.49 -5.63
C PHE A 122 -5.52 5.18 -5.70
N ALA A 123 -6.18 5.12 -6.86
CA ALA A 123 -7.50 5.70 -7.05
C ALA A 123 -8.55 5.02 -6.15
N THR A 124 -8.50 3.69 -6.05
CA THR A 124 -9.42 2.90 -5.23
C THR A 124 -9.21 3.19 -3.74
N PHE A 125 -7.96 3.27 -3.28
CA PHE A 125 -7.63 3.63 -1.90
C PHE A 125 -8.12 5.04 -1.53
N MET A 126 -7.82 6.01 -2.38
CA MET A 126 -8.30 7.39 -2.19
C MET A 126 -9.82 7.42 -2.06
N PHE A 127 -10.52 6.74 -2.96
CA PHE A 127 -11.98 6.66 -2.93
C PHE A 127 -12.47 5.94 -1.67
N ALA A 128 -11.85 4.84 -1.25
CA ALA A 128 -12.19 4.12 -0.02
C ALA A 128 -12.09 5.01 1.21
N CYS A 129 -11.00 5.78 1.34
CA CYS A 129 -10.78 6.69 2.46
C CYS A 129 -11.83 7.81 2.52
N PHE A 130 -12.13 8.43 1.39
CA PHE A 130 -13.18 9.47 1.34
C PHE A 130 -14.57 8.87 1.58
N PHE A 131 -14.86 7.72 1.00
CA PHE A 131 -16.14 7.07 1.18
C PHE A 131 -16.35 6.61 2.63
N TYR A 132 -15.29 6.16 3.32
CA TYR A 132 -15.34 5.87 4.76
C TYR A 132 -15.67 7.12 5.56
N ALA A 133 -14.95 8.23 5.32
CA ALA A 133 -15.21 9.48 6.00
C ALA A 133 -16.65 9.98 5.77
N PHE A 134 -17.12 9.93 4.53
CA PHE A 134 -18.47 10.31 4.16
C PHE A 134 -19.54 9.41 4.78
N SER A 135 -19.31 8.08 4.79
CA SER A 135 -20.24 7.13 5.43
C SER A 135 -20.43 7.39 6.90
N ASN A 136 -19.34 7.67 7.62
CA ASN A 136 -19.42 8.02 9.04
C ASN A 136 -20.13 9.36 9.29
N VAL A 137 -20.02 10.33 8.39
CA VAL A 137 -20.76 11.60 8.49
C VAL A 137 -22.26 11.39 8.27
N ILE A 138 -22.65 10.57 7.28
CA ILE A 138 -24.07 10.29 6.99
C ILE A 138 -24.73 9.49 8.12
N GLU A 139 -24.04 8.47 8.61
CA GLU A 139 -24.51 7.65 9.73
C GLU A 139 -24.51 8.42 11.07
N GLY A 140 -24.10 9.65 11.04
CA GLY A 140 -24.14 10.87 11.88
C GLY A 140 -24.32 10.78 13.39
N ALA A 141 -24.93 9.72 13.89
CA ALA A 141 -25.08 9.51 15.32
C ALA A 141 -23.77 8.97 15.97
N VAL A 142 -22.91 8.33 15.19
CA VAL A 142 -21.71 7.64 15.69
C VAL A 142 -20.52 8.59 15.83
N LEU A 143 -20.41 9.60 14.97
CA LEU A 143 -19.30 10.56 14.95
C LEU A 143 -19.12 11.34 16.26
N PHE A 144 -20.22 11.69 16.91
CA PHE A 144 -20.20 12.51 18.12
C PHE A 144 -20.31 11.68 19.42
N GLN A 145 -20.63 10.39 19.29
CA GLN A 145 -20.79 9.51 20.45
C GLN A 145 -19.51 8.76 20.81
N ASN A 146 -18.59 8.58 19.83
CA ASN A 146 -17.35 7.84 20.05
C ASN A 146 -16.15 8.63 19.47
N SER A 147 -15.25 9.09 20.35
CA SER A 147 -14.06 9.85 19.99
C SER A 147 -13.10 9.08 19.05
N ILE A 148 -13.12 7.75 19.09
CA ILE A 148 -12.26 6.90 18.25
C ILE A 148 -12.83 6.79 16.83
N SER A 149 -14.13 6.70 16.68
CA SER A 149 -14.76 6.75 15.35
C SER A 149 -14.50 8.11 14.67
N LEU A 150 -14.53 9.20 15.45
CA LEU A 150 -14.14 10.52 14.96
C LEU A 150 -12.65 10.55 14.56
N PHE A 151 -11.78 10.00 15.39
CA PHE A 151 -10.34 9.91 15.09
C PHE A 151 -10.09 9.13 13.79
N SER A 152 -10.64 7.93 13.63
CA SER A 152 -10.48 7.13 12.43
C SER A 152 -11.01 7.84 11.18
N THR A 153 -12.14 8.56 11.29
CA THR A 153 -12.71 9.36 10.21
C THR A 153 -11.78 10.49 9.77
N ILE A 154 -11.20 11.22 10.73
CA ILE A 154 -10.25 12.30 10.44
C ILE A 154 -8.98 11.74 9.80
N VAL A 155 -8.41 10.68 10.38
CA VAL A 155 -7.16 10.08 9.88
C VAL A 155 -7.34 9.55 8.46
N LEU A 156 -8.41 8.78 8.20
CA LEU A 156 -8.64 8.25 6.86
C LEU A 156 -9.04 9.36 5.88
N GLY A 157 -9.75 10.39 6.31
CA GLY A 157 -9.99 11.58 5.50
C GLY A 157 -8.69 12.31 5.10
N ILE A 158 -7.72 12.41 6.01
CA ILE A 158 -6.38 12.94 5.72
C ILE A 158 -5.64 12.05 4.73
N PHE A 159 -5.68 10.71 4.90
CA PHE A 159 -5.05 9.78 3.96
C PHE A 159 -5.65 9.89 2.55
N GLY A 160 -6.98 9.99 2.44
CA GLY A 160 -7.66 10.29 1.19
C GLY A 160 -7.21 11.62 0.58
N GLY A 161 -7.06 12.67 1.39
CA GLY A 161 -6.59 13.99 0.97
C GLY A 161 -5.15 13.97 0.46
N ILE A 162 -4.24 13.30 1.17
CA ILE A 162 -2.85 13.10 0.73
C ILE A 162 -2.82 12.36 -0.61
N SER A 163 -3.60 11.29 -0.72
CA SER A 163 -3.70 10.49 -1.95
C SER A 163 -4.23 11.32 -3.11
N PHE A 164 -5.26 12.14 -2.88
CA PHE A 164 -5.84 13.04 -3.86
C PHE A 164 -4.82 14.06 -4.38
N ILE A 165 -4.13 14.77 -3.48
CA ILE A 165 -3.12 15.76 -3.86
C ILE A 165 -1.98 15.08 -4.63
N SER A 166 -1.58 13.89 -4.19
CA SER A 166 -0.54 13.10 -4.81
C SER A 166 -0.88 12.73 -6.25
N PHE A 167 -2.14 12.41 -6.51
CA PHE A 167 -2.65 12.01 -7.83
C PHE A 167 -2.48 13.10 -8.90
N PHE A 168 -2.53 14.37 -8.51
CA PHE A 168 -2.33 15.52 -9.42
C PHE A 168 -0.87 15.94 -9.58
N ASN A 169 0.08 15.20 -9.01
CA ASN A 169 1.48 15.51 -9.18
C ASN A 169 1.95 15.18 -10.59
N LYS A 170 2.28 16.21 -11.36
CA LYS A 170 2.76 16.06 -12.76
C LYS A 170 3.99 15.17 -12.87
N LYS A 171 4.83 15.07 -11.83
CA LYS A 171 6.01 14.21 -11.81
C LYS A 171 5.68 12.71 -11.82
N LEU A 172 4.45 12.32 -11.45
CA LEU A 172 3.97 10.94 -11.65
C LEU A 172 3.73 10.61 -13.12
N LEU A 173 3.29 11.61 -13.91
CA LEU A 173 3.01 11.47 -15.33
C LEU A 173 4.30 11.53 -16.19
N ASP A 174 5.37 12.14 -15.66
CA ASP A 174 6.67 12.24 -16.33
C ASP A 174 7.49 10.95 -16.25
N TRP A 175 6.92 9.89 -15.73
CA TRP A 175 7.55 8.58 -15.70
C TRP A 175 7.36 7.84 -17.05
N PRO A 176 8.38 7.16 -17.60
CA PRO A 176 9.72 6.90 -17.11
C PRO A 176 10.80 7.61 -17.93
N LYS A 177 11.19 8.78 -17.57
CA LYS A 177 12.44 9.34 -18.08
C LYS A 177 13.60 8.80 -17.25
N MET A 178 13.90 7.50 -17.39
CA MET A 178 15.22 7.01 -17.02
C MET A 178 16.23 7.67 -17.96
N ASP A 179 17.19 8.39 -17.42
CA ASP A 179 18.28 8.92 -18.21
C ASP A 179 19.02 7.73 -18.86
N LYS A 180 19.05 7.74 -20.19
CA LYS A 180 19.76 6.73 -20.96
C LYS A 180 21.14 7.27 -21.22
N THR A 181 22.16 6.52 -20.81
CA THR A 181 23.56 6.80 -21.14
C THR A 181 24.09 5.65 -21.98
N GLU A 182 24.76 5.94 -23.08
CA GLU A 182 25.48 4.93 -23.85
C GLU A 182 26.91 4.82 -23.30
N VAL A 183 27.25 3.65 -22.81
CA VAL A 183 28.61 3.29 -22.41
C VAL A 183 29.00 2.04 -23.20
N ASP A 184 30.08 2.13 -23.95
CA ASP A 184 30.62 1.04 -24.82
C ASP A 184 29.57 0.43 -25.78
N GLY A 185 28.71 1.27 -26.38
CA GLY A 185 27.65 0.84 -27.30
C GLY A 185 26.48 0.12 -26.65
N LYS A 186 26.41 0.11 -25.33
CA LYS A 186 25.26 -0.43 -24.55
C LYS A 186 24.48 0.70 -23.91
N THR A 187 23.17 0.68 -24.08
CA THR A 187 22.30 1.63 -23.39
C THR A 187 22.20 1.22 -21.92
N ILE A 188 22.74 2.05 -21.03
CA ILE A 188 22.63 1.90 -19.58
C ILE A 188 21.56 2.86 -19.08
N TYR A 189 20.63 2.36 -18.25
CA TYR A 189 19.62 3.17 -17.61
C TYR A 189 20.14 3.65 -16.25
N ILE A 190 20.26 4.96 -16.09
CA ILE A 190 20.67 5.56 -14.82
C ILE A 190 19.43 5.74 -13.95
N LYS A 191 19.48 5.18 -12.74
CA LYS A 191 18.40 5.40 -11.75
C LYS A 191 18.38 6.88 -11.34
N PRO A 192 17.21 7.55 -11.35
CA PRO A 192 17.11 8.90 -10.83
C PRO A 192 17.38 8.91 -9.31
N LYS A 193 17.91 10.02 -8.79
CA LYS A 193 18.13 10.19 -7.33
C LYS A 193 16.82 10.03 -6.53
N VAL A 194 15.70 10.46 -7.12
CA VAL A 194 14.35 10.30 -6.58
C VAL A 194 13.44 9.78 -7.69
N ASN A 195 12.86 8.62 -7.48
CA ASN A 195 11.82 8.06 -8.34
C ASN A 195 10.47 8.28 -7.67
N PHE A 196 9.71 9.25 -8.16
CA PHE A 196 8.43 9.62 -7.55
C PHE A 196 7.42 8.48 -7.55
N LEU A 197 7.34 7.67 -8.61
CA LEU A 197 6.42 6.54 -8.64
C LEU A 197 6.78 5.50 -7.58
N ALA A 198 8.08 5.16 -7.44
CA ALA A 198 8.54 4.26 -6.39
C ALA A 198 8.21 4.80 -5.00
N LEU A 199 8.46 6.09 -4.77
CA LEU A 199 8.13 6.75 -3.50
C LEU A 199 6.62 6.68 -3.20
N TYR A 200 5.77 6.84 -4.23
CA TYR A 200 4.33 6.70 -4.08
C TYR A 200 3.92 5.27 -3.73
N GLU A 201 4.46 4.25 -4.40
CA GLU A 201 4.15 2.87 -4.06
C GLU A 201 4.51 2.52 -2.61
N TRP A 202 5.70 2.97 -2.13
CA TRP A 202 6.07 2.84 -0.73
C TRP A 202 5.10 3.55 0.19
N SER A 203 4.76 4.80 -0.13
CA SER A 203 3.85 5.61 0.68
C SER A 203 2.47 4.94 0.78
N PHE A 204 1.97 4.38 -0.30
CA PHE A 204 0.66 3.71 -0.30
C PHE A 204 0.68 2.40 0.47
N LEU A 205 1.73 1.57 0.36
CA LEU A 205 1.86 0.38 1.20
C LEU A 205 1.89 0.73 2.70
N ILE A 206 2.55 1.83 3.05
CA ILE A 206 2.58 2.33 4.43
C ILE A 206 1.18 2.84 4.84
N LEU A 207 0.52 3.63 4.00
CA LEU A 207 -0.82 4.16 4.29
C LEU A 207 -1.86 3.04 4.43
N GLU A 208 -1.81 2.00 3.61
CA GLU A 208 -2.67 0.81 3.75
C GLU A 208 -2.41 0.09 5.08
N GLY A 209 -1.14 -0.11 5.45
CA GLY A 209 -0.79 -0.68 6.74
C GLY A 209 -1.28 0.17 7.92
N MET A 210 -1.15 1.50 7.84
CA MET A 210 -1.67 2.42 8.85
C MET A 210 -3.20 2.40 8.90
N THR A 211 -3.87 2.30 7.75
CA THR A 211 -5.33 2.15 7.66
C THR A 211 -5.78 0.89 8.39
N ALA A 212 -5.13 -0.24 8.13
CA ALA A 212 -5.42 -1.49 8.81
C ALA A 212 -5.28 -1.36 10.35
N ILE A 213 -4.25 -0.66 10.83
CA ILE A 213 -4.07 -0.38 12.27
C ILE A 213 -5.21 0.50 12.81
N VAL A 214 -5.60 1.56 12.09
CA VAL A 214 -6.70 2.44 12.49
C VAL A 214 -8.02 1.68 12.57
N LEU A 215 -8.31 0.83 11.58
CA LEU A 215 -9.50 -0.02 11.57
C LEU A 215 -9.48 -1.05 12.70
N PHE A 216 -8.31 -1.65 12.99
CA PHE A 216 -8.13 -2.54 14.13
C PHE A 216 -8.47 -1.83 15.45
N ILE A 217 -7.90 -0.63 15.70
CA ILE A 217 -8.18 0.16 16.90
C ILE A 217 -9.69 0.48 16.99
N ASN A 218 -10.30 0.87 15.86
CA ASN A 218 -11.73 1.19 15.82
C ASN A 218 -12.61 -0.04 16.09
N SER A 219 -12.15 -1.24 15.78
CA SER A 219 -12.89 -2.49 16.00
C SER A 219 -12.84 -2.99 17.45
N MET A 220 -11.93 -2.47 18.27
CA MET A 220 -11.73 -2.87 19.67
C MET A 220 -12.74 -2.21 20.64
N ILE A 221 -13.50 -1.25 20.14
CA ILE A 221 -14.41 -0.40 20.92
C ILE A 221 -15.83 -0.54 20.43
#